data_3bf4a912c700a130749ed21385940b94
#
_entry.id   3bf4a912c700a130749ed21385940b94
#
_cell.length_a   1.000
_cell.length_b   1.000
_cell.length_c   1.000
_cell.angle_alpha   90.00
_cell.angle_beta   90.00
_cell.angle_gamma   90.00
#
_symmetry.space_group_name_H-M   'P 1'
#
loop_
_entity.id
_entity.type
_entity.pdbx_description
1 polymer ?
#
loop_
_entity_poly.entity_id
_entity_poly.type
_entity_poly.pdbx_seq_one_letter_code
_entity_poly.pdbx_strand_id
1 'polypeptide(L)'
;MDPLVPDIIGLVLRILLAVAFIGMGITHFLPAVQRTMAAMIPPPLRWKGAANPRNLVIFTGVCEIAGGVGLLIPATTVAAALSLIVFLVAVFPANVYAAAHKEKFGRVAFPLVPRTVGQIVLIALLVVAAVLA
;
A
#
# COMPACT_ATOMS: atom_id res chain seq x y z
N MET A 1 0.12 -14.02 -30.25
CA MET A 1 -0.27 -12.73 -29.61
C MET A 1 0.69 -11.65 -30.09
N ASP A 2 0.14 -10.49 -30.46
CA ASP A 2 0.95 -9.35 -30.88
C ASP A 2 1.90 -8.98 -29.73
N PRO A 3 3.21 -8.80 -29.99
CA PRO A 3 4.20 -8.48 -28.96
C PRO A 3 3.93 -7.13 -28.27
N LEU A 4 3.15 -6.22 -28.87
CA LEU A 4 2.77 -4.96 -28.28
C LEU A 4 1.71 -5.13 -27.17
N VAL A 5 0.93 -6.20 -27.17
CA VAL A 5 -0.16 -6.40 -26.20
C VAL A 5 0.37 -6.51 -24.77
N PRO A 6 1.39 -7.32 -24.45
CA PRO A 6 1.97 -7.36 -23.12
C PRO A 6 2.53 -6.00 -22.67
N ASP A 7 3.14 -5.25 -23.57
CA ASP A 7 3.70 -3.93 -23.26
C ASP A 7 2.62 -2.92 -22.90
N ILE A 8 1.51 -2.92 -23.64
CA ILE A 8 0.36 -2.05 -23.38
C ILE A 8 -0.30 -2.44 -22.05
N ILE A 9 -0.52 -3.72 -21.82
CA ILE A 9 -1.09 -4.23 -20.56
C ILE A 9 -0.21 -3.83 -19.38
N GLY A 10 1.10 -4.03 -19.49
CA GLY A 10 2.05 -3.66 -18.46
C GLY A 10 2.05 -2.17 -18.15
N LEU A 11 2.00 -1.32 -19.18
CA LEU A 11 1.94 0.13 -19.02
C LEU A 11 0.66 0.57 -18.33
N VAL A 12 -0.49 0.11 -18.79
CA VAL A 12 -1.80 0.44 -18.20
C VAL A 12 -1.84 0.01 -16.74
N LEU A 13 -1.40 -1.20 -16.45
CA LEU A 13 -1.37 -1.73 -15.10
C LEU A 13 -0.47 -0.89 -14.18
N ARG A 14 0.72 -0.51 -14.62
CA ARG A 14 1.63 0.35 -13.85
C ARG A 14 1.01 1.72 -13.56
N ILE A 15 0.35 2.31 -14.54
CA ILE A 15 -0.32 3.61 -14.36
C ILE A 15 -1.45 3.49 -13.32
N LEU A 16 -2.29 2.47 -13.42
CA LEU A 16 -3.40 2.28 -12.48
C LEU A 16 -2.89 2.02 -11.06
N LEU A 17 -1.88 1.18 -10.91
CA LEU A 17 -1.25 0.92 -9.61
C LEU A 17 -0.57 2.17 -9.05
N ALA A 18 0.15 2.92 -9.88
CA ALA A 18 0.80 4.16 -9.46
C ALA A 18 -0.22 5.17 -8.95
N VAL A 19 -1.31 5.37 -9.67
CA VAL A 19 -2.40 6.28 -9.25
C VAL A 19 -2.97 5.82 -7.90
N ALA A 20 -3.23 4.53 -7.74
CA ALA A 20 -3.77 3.98 -6.50
C ALA A 20 -2.82 4.19 -5.32
N PHE A 21 -1.54 3.83 -5.46
CA PHE A 21 -0.56 3.97 -4.37
C PHE A 21 -0.21 5.41 -4.06
N ILE A 22 -0.01 6.25 -5.07
CA ILE A 22 0.25 7.68 -4.86
C ILE A 22 -0.94 8.35 -4.18
N GLY A 23 -2.17 8.09 -4.65
CA GLY A 23 -3.38 8.63 -4.06
C GLY A 23 -3.55 8.20 -2.61
N MET A 24 -3.37 6.93 -2.30
CA MET A 24 -3.44 6.41 -0.93
C MET A 24 -2.33 7.02 -0.07
N GLY A 25 -1.11 7.08 -0.57
CA GLY A 25 0.02 7.67 0.16
C GLY A 25 -0.20 9.13 0.52
N ILE A 26 -0.80 9.91 -0.38
CA ILE A 26 -1.16 11.31 -0.11
C ILE A 26 -2.15 11.41 1.05
N THR A 27 -3.11 10.49 1.15
CA THR A 27 -4.10 10.51 2.24
C THR A 27 -3.47 10.34 3.61
N HIS A 28 -2.29 9.73 3.73
CA HIS A 28 -1.57 9.59 5.00
C HIS A 28 -1.16 10.94 5.61
N PHE A 29 -1.14 12.01 4.81
CA PHE A 29 -0.80 13.36 5.27
C PHE A 29 -2.04 14.18 5.67
N LEU A 30 -3.25 13.66 5.42
CA LEU A 30 -4.49 14.30 5.88
C LEU A 30 -4.66 14.07 7.38
N PRO A 31 -4.84 15.12 8.21
CA PRO A 31 -4.81 14.97 9.67
C PRO A 31 -5.79 13.93 10.21
N ALA A 32 -7.02 13.90 9.73
CA ALA A 32 -8.03 12.95 10.18
C ALA A 32 -7.68 11.51 9.81
N VAL A 33 -7.25 11.29 8.58
CA VAL A 33 -6.82 9.97 8.08
C VAL A 33 -5.57 9.50 8.82
N GLN A 34 -4.61 10.40 8.99
CA GLN A 34 -3.35 10.12 9.70
C GLN A 34 -3.62 9.66 11.14
N ARG A 35 -4.52 10.34 11.86
CA ARG A 35 -4.88 9.94 13.22
C ARG A 35 -5.54 8.57 13.27
N THR A 36 -6.45 8.28 12.34
CA THR A 36 -7.11 6.99 12.24
C THR A 36 -6.12 5.88 11.96
N MET A 37 -5.23 6.07 11.00
CA MET A 37 -4.20 5.08 10.64
C MET A 37 -3.22 4.85 11.78
N ALA A 38 -2.81 5.90 12.50
CA ALA A 38 -1.95 5.78 13.68
C ALA A 38 -2.61 4.91 14.76
N ALA A 39 -3.92 5.06 14.96
CA ALA A 39 -4.68 4.26 15.91
C ALA A 39 -4.85 2.80 15.48
N MET A 40 -4.69 2.48 14.19
CA MET A 40 -4.74 1.11 13.67
C MET A 40 -3.46 0.31 13.96
N ILE A 41 -2.38 0.96 14.33
CA ILE A 41 -1.13 0.27 14.68
C ILE A 41 -1.36 -0.54 15.96
N PRO A 42 -1.09 -1.87 15.95
CA PRO A 42 -1.26 -2.70 17.15
C PRO A 42 -0.44 -2.18 18.34
N PRO A 43 -0.96 -2.27 19.59
CA PRO A 43 -0.24 -1.73 20.75
C PRO A 43 1.23 -2.16 20.88
N PRO A 44 1.63 -3.42 20.61
CA PRO A 44 3.03 -3.82 20.69
C PRO A 44 3.95 -3.08 19.69
N LEU A 45 3.39 -2.50 18.64
CA LEU A 45 4.13 -1.78 17.60
C LEU A 45 4.05 -0.27 17.76
N ARG A 46 3.45 0.22 18.85
CA ARG A 46 3.36 1.64 19.17
C ARG A 46 4.57 2.07 19.97
N TRP A 47 5.64 2.41 19.26
CA TRP A 47 6.88 2.86 19.89
C TRP A 47 6.81 4.35 20.25
N LYS A 48 7.80 4.78 21.05
CA LYS A 48 8.02 6.19 21.40
C LYS A 48 9.19 6.72 20.57
N GLY A 49 9.33 8.06 20.52
CA GLY A 49 10.42 8.71 19.81
C GLY A 49 10.21 8.77 18.31
N ALA A 50 11.28 8.55 17.53
CA ALA A 50 11.27 8.72 16.08
C ALA A 50 10.33 7.74 15.37
N ALA A 51 10.11 6.55 15.91
CA ALA A 51 9.25 5.52 15.35
C ALA A 51 7.84 5.49 15.99
N ASN A 52 7.35 6.65 16.47
CA ASN A 52 6.01 6.74 17.03
C ASN A 52 4.92 6.52 15.95
N PRO A 53 3.66 6.21 16.32
CA PRO A 53 2.61 5.90 15.35
C PRO A 53 2.42 6.94 14.26
N ARG A 54 2.43 8.22 14.60
CA ARG A 54 2.29 9.30 13.61
C ARG A 54 3.42 9.26 12.58
N ASN A 55 4.66 9.13 13.03
CA ASN A 55 5.81 9.08 12.14
C ASN A 55 5.81 7.81 11.27
N LEU A 56 5.35 6.68 11.80
CA LEU A 56 5.18 5.46 11.01
C LEU A 56 4.16 5.65 9.90
N VAL A 57 3.04 6.33 10.16
CA VAL A 57 2.03 6.63 9.11
C VAL A 57 2.63 7.54 8.04
N ILE A 58 3.35 8.58 8.43
CA ILE A 58 4.03 9.49 7.49
C ILE A 58 5.05 8.71 6.65
N PHE A 59 5.86 7.87 7.28
CA PHE A 59 6.84 7.03 6.60
C PHE A 59 6.18 6.10 5.58
N THR A 60 5.09 5.44 5.95
CA THR A 60 4.36 4.56 5.02
C THR A 60 3.76 5.34 3.86
N GLY A 61 3.25 6.55 4.10
CA GLY A 61 2.77 7.43 3.03
C GLY A 61 3.87 7.79 2.03
N VAL A 62 5.07 8.13 2.53
CA VAL A 62 6.23 8.41 1.67
C VAL A 62 6.61 7.16 0.87
N CYS A 63 6.62 5.99 1.49
CA CYS A 63 6.93 4.72 0.81
C CYS A 63 5.93 4.43 -0.31
N GLU A 64 4.64 4.64 -0.08
CA GLU A 64 3.59 4.43 -1.09
C GLU A 64 3.74 5.39 -2.27
N ILE A 65 3.98 6.67 -2.01
CA ILE A 65 4.19 7.66 -3.06
C ILE A 65 5.45 7.33 -3.86
N ALA A 66 6.56 7.07 -3.18
CA ALA A 66 7.82 6.73 -3.82
C ALA A 66 7.70 5.44 -4.65
N GLY A 67 7.05 4.42 -4.10
CA GLY A 67 6.79 3.17 -4.82
C GLY A 67 5.90 3.38 -6.05
N GLY A 68 4.84 4.17 -5.91
CA GLY A 68 3.97 4.50 -7.03
C GLY A 68 4.69 5.23 -8.15
N VAL A 69 5.49 6.24 -7.81
CA VAL A 69 6.34 6.95 -8.78
C VAL A 69 7.34 6.00 -9.42
N GLY A 70 7.98 5.14 -8.62
CA GLY A 70 8.95 4.16 -9.11
C GLY A 70 8.37 3.16 -10.11
N LEU A 71 7.09 2.82 -9.99
CA LEU A 71 6.41 1.96 -10.97
C LEU A 71 6.36 2.59 -12.37
N LEU A 72 6.33 3.91 -12.46
CA LEU A 72 6.23 4.64 -13.73
C LEU A 72 7.58 4.80 -14.43
N ILE A 73 8.68 4.63 -13.71
CA ILE A 73 10.04 4.78 -14.24
C ILE A 73 10.55 3.40 -14.64
N PRO A 74 10.82 3.13 -15.96
CA PRO A 74 11.21 1.80 -16.42
C PRO A 74 12.40 1.19 -15.65
N ALA A 75 13.39 2.00 -15.31
CA ALA A 75 14.59 1.55 -14.59
C ALA A 75 14.30 1.07 -13.17
N THR A 76 13.19 1.52 -12.55
CA THR A 76 12.85 1.22 -11.14
C THR A 76 11.58 0.41 -10.99
N THR A 77 10.89 0.05 -12.06
CA THR A 77 9.58 -0.64 -12.00
C THR A 77 9.64 -1.92 -11.16
N VAL A 78 10.61 -2.79 -11.42
CA VAL A 78 10.73 -4.06 -10.69
C VAL A 78 11.04 -3.83 -9.22
N ALA A 79 12.00 -2.97 -8.93
CA ALA A 79 12.38 -2.64 -7.55
C ALA A 79 11.20 -2.00 -6.79
N ALA A 80 10.46 -1.10 -7.44
CA ALA A 80 9.28 -0.46 -6.86
C ALA A 80 8.18 -1.48 -6.58
N ALA A 81 7.89 -2.39 -7.52
CA ALA A 81 6.90 -3.43 -7.34
C ALA A 81 7.24 -4.35 -6.16
N LEU A 82 8.50 -4.80 -6.07
CA LEU A 82 8.95 -5.63 -4.95
C LEU A 82 8.87 -4.89 -3.62
N SER A 83 9.27 -3.61 -3.59
CA SER A 83 9.19 -2.77 -2.39
C SER A 83 7.76 -2.58 -1.91
N LEU A 84 6.81 -2.38 -2.83
CA LEU A 84 5.39 -2.25 -2.51
C LEU A 84 4.79 -3.56 -2.01
N ILE A 85 5.24 -4.71 -2.51
CA ILE A 85 4.83 -6.02 -2.00
C ILE A 85 5.28 -6.17 -0.54
N VAL A 86 6.54 -5.88 -0.25
CA VAL A 86 7.06 -5.90 1.13
C VAL A 86 6.28 -4.94 2.02
N PHE A 87 6.00 -3.74 1.52
CA PHE A 87 5.18 -2.75 2.22
C PHE A 87 3.80 -3.29 2.58
N LEU A 88 3.09 -3.91 1.63
CA LEU A 88 1.75 -4.47 1.88
C LEU A 88 1.79 -5.56 2.95
N VAL A 89 2.80 -6.41 2.94
CA VAL A 89 2.98 -7.42 3.98
C VAL A 89 3.28 -6.77 5.33
N ALA A 90 4.13 -5.75 5.35
CA ALA A 90 4.53 -5.07 6.58
C ALA A 90 3.38 -4.31 7.26
N VAL A 91 2.42 -3.78 6.50
CA VAL A 91 1.27 -3.05 7.06
C VAL A 91 0.08 -3.96 7.38
N PHE A 92 0.13 -5.22 7.01
CA PHE A 92 -0.97 -6.16 7.25
C PHE A 92 -1.34 -6.30 8.74
N PRO A 93 -0.43 -6.30 9.72
CA PRO A 93 -0.79 -6.29 11.13
C PRO A 93 -1.75 -5.16 11.52
N ALA A 94 -1.59 -3.96 10.97
CA ALA A 94 -2.51 -2.86 11.21
C ALA A 94 -3.90 -3.14 10.63
N ASN A 95 -3.98 -3.78 9.48
CA ASN A 95 -5.25 -4.19 8.88
C ASN A 95 -5.96 -5.26 9.71
N VAL A 96 -5.21 -6.22 10.24
CA VAL A 96 -5.75 -7.25 11.14
C VAL A 96 -6.30 -6.62 12.42
N TYR A 97 -5.54 -5.71 13.02
CA TYR A 97 -5.95 -5.00 14.22
C TYR A 97 -7.23 -4.19 14.00
N ALA A 98 -7.29 -3.44 12.90
CA ALA A 98 -8.48 -2.67 12.55
C ALA A 98 -9.71 -3.56 12.33
N ALA A 99 -9.56 -4.68 11.66
CA ALA A 99 -10.65 -5.64 11.43
C ALA A 99 -11.17 -6.25 12.72
N ALA A 100 -10.31 -6.44 13.72
CA ALA A 100 -10.68 -6.95 15.04
C ALA A 100 -11.34 -5.89 15.94
N HIS A 101 -11.24 -4.60 15.59
CA HIS A 101 -11.73 -3.47 16.39
C HIS A 101 -12.66 -2.57 15.57
N LYS A 102 -13.63 -3.16 14.89
CA LYS A 102 -14.58 -2.46 14.00
C LYS A 102 -15.32 -1.31 14.68
N GLU A 103 -15.70 -1.49 15.94
CA GLU A 103 -16.38 -0.47 16.74
C GLU A 103 -15.56 0.80 16.91
N LYS A 104 -14.23 0.69 16.86
CA LYS A 104 -13.30 1.81 17.01
C LYS A 104 -13.04 2.55 15.71
N PHE A 105 -13.06 1.85 14.58
CA PHE A 105 -12.63 2.38 13.29
C PHE A 105 -13.75 2.60 12.28
N GLY A 106 -14.96 2.10 12.55
CA GLY A 106 -16.13 2.29 11.69
C GLY A 106 -15.91 1.79 10.26
N ARG A 107 -16.11 2.67 9.28
CA ARG A 107 -16.02 2.31 7.85
C ARG A 107 -14.64 1.88 7.39
N VAL A 108 -13.58 2.29 8.09
CA VAL A 108 -12.19 1.92 7.75
C VAL A 108 -11.93 0.45 8.11
N ALA A 109 -12.70 -0.11 9.03
CA ALA A 109 -12.53 -1.48 9.51
C ALA A 109 -13.35 -2.48 8.70
N PHE A 110 -12.94 -2.75 7.46
CA PHE A 110 -13.55 -3.83 6.69
C PHE A 110 -13.32 -5.17 7.38
N PRO A 111 -14.20 -6.18 7.15
CA PRO A 111 -13.90 -7.55 7.57
C PRO A 111 -12.56 -8.04 7.05
N LEU A 112 -11.92 -8.94 7.79
CA LEU A 112 -10.57 -9.43 7.47
C LEU A 112 -10.51 -10.15 6.11
N VAL A 113 -11.55 -10.90 5.74
CA VAL A 113 -11.56 -11.65 4.47
C VAL A 113 -11.47 -10.72 3.25
N PRO A 114 -12.32 -9.67 3.09
CA PRO A 114 -12.15 -8.72 2.00
C PRO A 114 -10.81 -8.00 2.01
N ARG A 115 -10.26 -7.67 3.18
CA ARG A 115 -8.92 -7.04 3.29
C ARG A 115 -7.83 -7.94 2.78
N THR A 116 -7.87 -9.22 3.18
CA THR A 116 -6.87 -10.21 2.77
C THR A 116 -6.97 -10.48 1.27
N VAL A 117 -8.18 -10.64 0.75
CA VAL A 117 -8.40 -10.82 -0.70
C VAL A 117 -7.89 -9.62 -1.48
N GLY A 118 -8.22 -8.39 -1.05
CA GLY A 118 -7.75 -7.17 -1.69
C GLY A 118 -6.22 -7.07 -1.69
N GLN A 119 -5.58 -7.42 -0.59
CA GLN A 119 -4.11 -7.43 -0.50
C GLN A 119 -3.49 -8.47 -1.43
N ILE A 120 -4.05 -9.68 -1.50
CA ILE A 120 -3.56 -10.73 -2.40
C ILE A 120 -3.70 -10.28 -3.85
N VAL A 121 -4.82 -9.66 -4.21
CA VAL A 121 -5.04 -9.13 -5.56
C VAL A 121 -4.01 -8.04 -5.89
N LEU A 122 -3.76 -7.11 -4.99
CA LEU A 122 -2.75 -6.06 -5.20
C LEU A 122 -1.35 -6.65 -5.36
N ILE A 123 -0.98 -7.63 -4.54
CA ILE A 123 0.32 -8.31 -4.65
C ILE A 123 0.42 -9.02 -6.01
N ALA A 124 -0.62 -9.73 -6.43
CA ALA A 124 -0.65 -10.39 -7.73
C ALA A 124 -0.49 -9.39 -8.89
N LEU A 125 -1.17 -8.25 -8.83
CA LEU A 125 -1.05 -7.20 -9.84
C LEU A 125 0.35 -6.58 -9.86
N LEU A 126 0.98 -6.41 -8.70
CA LEU A 126 2.37 -5.92 -8.62
C LEU A 126 3.35 -6.93 -9.21
N VAL A 127 3.14 -8.22 -8.98
CA VAL A 127 3.95 -9.28 -9.60
C VAL A 127 3.82 -9.24 -11.12
N VAL A 128 2.60 -9.13 -11.63
CA VAL A 128 2.35 -9.03 -13.08
C VAL A 128 3.04 -7.78 -13.65
N ALA A 129 2.94 -6.64 -12.97
CA ALA A 129 3.60 -5.42 -13.39
C ALA A 129 5.12 -5.59 -13.46
N ALA A 130 5.71 -6.29 -12.49
CA ALA A 130 7.14 -6.57 -12.49
C ALA A 130 7.56 -7.51 -13.64
N VAL A 131 6.75 -8.54 -13.89
CA VAL A 131 7.03 -9.53 -14.96
C VAL A 131 6.90 -8.89 -16.34
N LEU A 132 5.95 -7.98 -16.54
CA LEU A 132 5.72 -7.28 -17.80
C LEU A 132 6.59 -6.01 -17.97
N ALA A 133 7.45 -5.76 -17.01
CA ALA A 133 8.33 -4.58 -17.07
C ALA A 133 9.49 -4.76 -18.06
#